data_22fc9caf00899fed0f48d5e0a8d3cb4b
#
_entry.id   22fc9caf00899fed0f48d5e0a8d3cb4b
#
_cell.length_a   1.000
_cell.length_b   1.000
_cell.length_c   1.000
_cell.angle_alpha   90.00
_cell.angle_beta   90.00
_cell.angle_gamma   90.00
#
_symmetry.space_group_name_H-M   'P 1'
#
loop_
_entity.id
_entity.type
_entity.pdbx_description
1 polymer ?
#
loop_
_entity_poly.entity_id
_entity_poly.type
_entity_poly.pdbx_seq_one_letter_code
_entity_poly.pdbx_strand_id
1 'polypeptide(L)'
;GSLMCKMLANAGAIVTGYSLEAPTEPSLFKIANIEGDVYSVIGDIRDMAALKKAFDEAQPEIVLHLAAQPIVRDSYKDPAYTYGTNVMGTVNILECVRQSNCVKSFLNVTTDKVYLNKEWNWGYRENEELDGYDPYSNSKSCSELVTHSYKRSFFTDKDGLPIIPISTARAGNVIGGGDFATDRIIPDSIRAAAKHEDIVVRNPYS
;
A
#
# COMPACT_ATOMS: atom_id res chain seq x y z
N GLY A 1 5.67 -4.61 -2.11
CA GLY A 1 5.34 -5.91 -1.46
C GLY A 1 6.48 -6.91 -1.57
N SER A 2 6.96 -7.24 -2.77
CA SER A 2 7.93 -8.36 -2.99
C SER A 2 9.19 -8.29 -2.14
N LEU A 3 9.88 -7.14 -2.08
CA LEU A 3 11.08 -6.98 -1.22
C LEU A 3 10.75 -7.16 0.27
N MET A 4 9.62 -6.65 0.73
CA MET A 4 9.19 -6.82 2.12
C MET A 4 8.95 -8.30 2.43
N CYS A 5 8.26 -9.02 1.54
CA CYS A 5 8.05 -10.47 1.68
C CYS A 5 9.38 -11.22 1.81
N LYS A 6 10.34 -10.92 0.91
CA LYS A 6 11.68 -11.55 0.94
C LYS A 6 12.43 -11.26 2.23
N MET A 7 12.40 -10.00 2.68
CA MET A 7 13.07 -9.60 3.93
C MET A 7 12.47 -10.32 5.15
N LEU A 8 11.14 -10.39 5.23
CA LEU A 8 10.44 -11.04 6.34
C LEU A 8 10.68 -12.56 6.33
N ALA A 9 10.60 -13.21 5.16
CA ALA A 9 10.90 -14.64 5.04
C ALA A 9 12.35 -14.95 5.44
N ASN A 10 13.32 -14.13 5.00
CA ASN A 10 14.73 -14.27 5.41
C ASN A 10 14.95 -14.04 6.91
N ALA A 11 14.08 -13.26 7.55
CA ALA A 11 14.08 -13.07 9.00
C ALA A 11 13.39 -14.20 9.78
N GLY A 12 12.89 -15.24 9.08
CA GLY A 12 12.25 -16.41 9.67
C GLY A 12 10.73 -16.26 9.89
N ALA A 13 10.09 -15.23 9.34
CA ALA A 13 8.65 -15.09 9.43
C ALA A 13 7.93 -16.03 8.44
N ILE A 14 6.78 -16.56 8.84
CA ILE A 14 5.83 -17.21 7.93
C ILE A 14 5.03 -16.09 7.25
N VAL A 15 5.22 -15.96 5.94
CA VAL A 15 4.62 -14.85 5.18
C VAL A 15 3.53 -15.36 4.26
N THR A 16 2.33 -14.78 4.38
CA THR A 16 1.25 -14.95 3.40
C THR A 16 1.06 -13.64 2.64
N GLY A 17 1.22 -13.70 1.32
CA GLY A 17 0.96 -12.58 0.41
C GLY A 17 -0.41 -12.71 -0.24
N TYR A 18 -1.27 -11.70 -0.10
CA TYR A 18 -2.56 -11.59 -0.78
C TYR A 18 -2.52 -10.40 -1.75
N SER A 19 -2.61 -10.65 -3.03
CA SER A 19 -2.50 -9.61 -4.06
C SER A 19 -3.12 -10.05 -5.39
N LEU A 20 -3.34 -9.10 -6.28
CA LEU A 20 -3.54 -9.40 -7.69
C LEU A 20 -2.29 -10.05 -8.29
N GLU A 21 -2.43 -10.61 -9.49
CA GLU A 21 -1.30 -11.06 -10.32
C GLU A 21 -0.25 -9.94 -10.49
N ALA A 22 1.01 -10.33 -10.70
CA ALA A 22 2.07 -9.36 -10.97
C ALA A 22 1.73 -8.52 -12.21
N PRO A 23 1.71 -7.18 -12.11
CA PRO A 23 1.20 -6.31 -13.19
C PRO A 23 2.17 -6.15 -14.36
N THR A 24 3.40 -6.67 -14.25
CA THR A 24 4.44 -6.51 -15.28
C THR A 24 5.15 -7.81 -15.59
N GLU A 25 5.61 -7.95 -16.83
CA GLU A 25 6.53 -9.01 -17.24
C GLU A 25 7.74 -8.33 -17.91
N PRO A 26 8.96 -8.48 -17.35
CA PRO A 26 9.30 -9.22 -16.14
C PRO A 26 8.75 -8.55 -14.86
N SER A 27 8.72 -9.31 -13.75
CA SER A 27 8.33 -8.80 -12.43
C SER A 27 9.35 -9.23 -11.37
N LEU A 28 9.55 -8.39 -10.36
CA LEU A 28 10.42 -8.73 -9.23
C LEU A 28 9.96 -10.00 -8.52
N PHE A 29 8.65 -10.23 -8.43
CA PHE A 29 8.08 -11.41 -7.80
C PHE A 29 8.62 -12.71 -8.42
N LYS A 30 8.66 -12.76 -9.75
CA LYS A 30 9.20 -13.92 -10.50
C LYS A 30 10.72 -13.97 -10.49
N ILE A 31 11.39 -12.85 -10.80
CA ILE A 31 12.88 -12.79 -10.91
C ILE A 31 13.55 -13.19 -9.59
N ALA A 32 13.03 -12.72 -8.46
CA ALA A 32 13.59 -13.01 -7.14
C ALA A 32 13.04 -14.30 -6.50
N ASN A 33 12.25 -15.09 -7.25
CA ASN A 33 11.60 -16.33 -6.78
C ASN A 33 10.89 -16.15 -5.43
N ILE A 34 10.10 -15.06 -5.30
CA ILE A 34 9.38 -14.76 -4.05
C ILE A 34 8.34 -15.84 -3.75
N GLU A 35 7.73 -16.42 -4.78
CA GLU A 35 6.73 -17.49 -4.66
C GLU A 35 7.25 -18.69 -3.87
N GLY A 36 8.56 -19.00 -3.97
CA GLY A 36 9.18 -20.08 -3.21
C GLY A 36 9.38 -19.78 -1.72
N ASP A 37 9.27 -18.50 -1.31
CA ASP A 37 9.53 -18.06 0.06
C ASP A 37 8.26 -17.73 0.86
N VAL A 38 7.09 -17.64 0.19
CA VAL A 38 5.85 -17.17 0.81
C VAL A 38 4.64 -17.99 0.36
N TYR A 39 3.59 -18.02 1.18
CA TYR A 39 2.29 -18.50 0.75
C TYR A 39 1.60 -17.40 -0.08
N SER A 40 1.50 -17.60 -1.39
CA SER A 40 0.93 -16.61 -2.31
C SER A 40 -0.54 -16.93 -2.61
N VAL A 41 -1.43 -15.97 -2.31
CA VAL A 41 -2.86 -16.05 -2.60
C VAL A 41 -3.21 -14.94 -3.58
N ILE A 42 -3.68 -15.32 -4.77
CA ILE A 42 -4.15 -14.35 -5.77
C ILE A 42 -5.59 -13.97 -5.46
N GLY A 43 -5.83 -12.68 -5.26
CA GLY A 43 -7.16 -12.16 -4.97
C GLY A 43 -7.22 -10.63 -4.97
N ASP A 44 -8.43 -10.11 -5.08
CA ASP A 44 -8.71 -8.67 -5.08
C ASP A 44 -9.12 -8.24 -3.67
N ILE A 45 -8.48 -7.20 -3.13
CA ILE A 45 -8.80 -6.67 -1.80
C ILE A 45 -10.24 -6.11 -1.70
N ARG A 46 -10.88 -5.84 -2.83
CA ARG A 46 -12.27 -5.42 -2.92
C ARG A 46 -13.24 -6.59 -2.72
N ASP A 47 -12.80 -7.83 -2.93
CA ASP A 47 -13.59 -9.02 -2.65
C ASP A 47 -13.44 -9.40 -1.17
N MET A 48 -14.36 -8.92 -0.35
CA MET A 48 -14.38 -9.18 1.09
C MET A 48 -14.45 -10.66 1.43
N ALA A 49 -15.19 -11.46 0.64
CA ALA A 49 -15.36 -12.89 0.94
C ALA A 49 -14.05 -13.67 0.69
N ALA A 50 -13.40 -13.42 -0.45
CA ALA A 50 -12.12 -14.02 -0.78
C ALA A 50 -11.01 -13.57 0.19
N LEU A 51 -10.96 -12.27 0.53
CA LEU A 51 -10.02 -11.71 1.49
C LEU A 51 -10.20 -12.35 2.87
N LYS A 52 -11.44 -12.41 3.37
CA LYS A 52 -11.75 -13.00 4.69
C LYS A 52 -11.35 -14.46 4.76
N LYS A 53 -11.62 -15.24 3.71
CA LYS A 53 -11.21 -16.64 3.62
C LYS A 53 -9.68 -16.78 3.74
N ALA A 54 -8.93 -16.03 2.92
CA ALA A 54 -7.47 -16.08 2.95
C ALA A 54 -6.90 -15.61 4.30
N PHE A 55 -7.51 -14.60 4.90
CA PHE A 55 -7.14 -14.09 6.22
C PHE A 55 -7.35 -15.14 7.33
N ASP A 56 -8.49 -15.84 7.31
CA ASP A 56 -8.82 -16.88 8.29
C ASP A 56 -7.91 -18.10 8.14
N GLU A 57 -7.51 -18.45 6.93
CA GLU A 57 -6.55 -19.52 6.67
C GLU A 57 -5.13 -19.15 7.13
N ALA A 58 -4.72 -17.89 6.94
CA ALA A 58 -3.38 -17.42 7.29
C ALA A 58 -3.19 -17.17 8.80
N GLN A 59 -4.25 -16.83 9.55
CA GLN A 59 -4.20 -16.47 10.97
C GLN A 59 -3.05 -15.50 11.33
N PRO A 60 -2.94 -14.32 10.68
CA PRO A 60 -1.77 -13.48 10.81
C PRO A 60 -1.68 -12.81 12.18
N GLU A 61 -0.48 -12.79 12.78
CA GLU A 61 -0.20 -11.98 13.98
C GLU A 61 0.09 -10.52 13.62
N ILE A 62 0.69 -10.26 12.44
CA ILE A 62 1.04 -8.93 11.95
C ILE A 62 0.44 -8.76 10.57
N VAL A 63 -0.25 -7.64 10.35
CA VAL A 63 -0.85 -7.32 9.06
C VAL A 63 -0.20 -6.05 8.49
N LEU A 64 0.39 -6.17 7.30
CA LEU A 64 0.97 -5.05 6.55
C LEU A 64 0.10 -4.78 5.32
N HIS A 65 -0.68 -3.69 5.35
CA HIS A 65 -1.54 -3.30 4.25
C HIS A 65 -0.79 -2.41 3.26
N LEU A 66 -0.34 -3.02 2.15
CA LEU A 66 0.34 -2.35 1.05
C LEU A 66 -0.48 -2.36 -0.25
N ALA A 67 -1.63 -3.05 -0.26
CA ALA A 67 -2.46 -3.13 -1.45
C ALA A 67 -3.03 -1.76 -1.82
N ALA A 68 -2.83 -1.35 -3.06
CA ALA A 68 -3.35 -0.08 -3.58
C ALA A 68 -3.37 -0.07 -5.11
N GLN A 69 -4.20 0.79 -5.69
CA GLN A 69 -3.98 1.33 -7.03
C GLN A 69 -3.03 2.53 -6.86
N PRO A 70 -1.73 2.44 -7.26
CA PRO A 70 -0.72 3.43 -6.86
C PRO A 70 -0.37 4.45 -7.96
N ILE A 71 -0.98 4.37 -9.14
CA ILE A 71 -0.61 5.17 -10.31
C ILE A 71 -1.56 6.38 -10.42
N VAL A 72 -1.01 7.59 -10.25
CA VAL A 72 -1.78 8.85 -10.30
C VAL A 72 -2.52 8.99 -11.63
N ARG A 73 -1.88 8.73 -12.76
CA ARG A 73 -2.52 8.83 -14.09
C ARG A 73 -3.71 7.88 -14.25
N ASP A 74 -3.62 6.68 -13.72
CA ASP A 74 -4.71 5.71 -13.80
C ASP A 74 -5.85 6.08 -12.87
N SER A 75 -5.58 6.80 -11.78
CA SER A 75 -6.63 7.32 -10.89
C SER A 75 -7.53 8.37 -11.57
N TYR A 76 -7.00 9.11 -12.54
CA TYR A 76 -7.81 10.02 -13.36
C TYR A 76 -8.65 9.27 -14.43
N LYS A 77 -8.16 8.12 -14.91
CA LYS A 77 -8.90 7.31 -15.89
C LYS A 77 -10.06 6.56 -15.25
N ASP A 78 -9.82 6.01 -14.05
CA ASP A 78 -10.81 5.26 -13.29
C ASP A 78 -10.74 5.60 -11.79
N PRO A 79 -11.34 6.73 -11.38
CA PRO A 79 -11.38 7.13 -9.99
C PRO A 79 -12.20 6.16 -9.13
N ALA A 80 -13.27 5.56 -9.66
CA ALA A 80 -14.11 4.62 -8.92
C ALA A 80 -13.32 3.36 -8.52
N TYR A 81 -12.55 2.81 -9.43
CA TYR A 81 -11.63 1.71 -9.13
C TYR A 81 -10.60 2.10 -8.08
N THR A 82 -10.03 3.32 -8.19
CA THR A 82 -9.02 3.84 -7.25
C THR A 82 -9.58 3.94 -5.83
N TYR A 83 -10.75 4.57 -5.65
CA TYR A 83 -11.40 4.65 -4.34
C TYR A 83 -11.86 3.28 -3.84
N GLY A 84 -12.43 2.46 -4.71
CA GLY A 84 -12.81 1.08 -4.38
C GLY A 84 -11.65 0.26 -3.84
N THR A 85 -10.47 0.38 -4.45
CA THR A 85 -9.25 -0.33 -4.01
C THR A 85 -8.65 0.30 -2.75
N ASN A 86 -8.41 1.62 -2.77
CA ASN A 86 -7.61 2.27 -1.73
C ASN A 86 -8.42 2.57 -0.46
N VAL A 87 -9.71 2.85 -0.57
CA VAL A 87 -10.57 3.15 0.58
C VAL A 87 -11.34 1.92 1.03
N MET A 88 -12.14 1.32 0.12
CA MET A 88 -12.92 0.15 0.49
C MET A 88 -12.04 -1.07 0.76
N GLY A 89 -10.93 -1.24 0.03
CA GLY A 89 -9.93 -2.27 0.35
C GLY A 89 -9.34 -2.09 1.75
N THR A 90 -9.11 -0.83 2.19
CA THR A 90 -8.67 -0.54 3.58
C THR A 90 -9.78 -0.91 4.59
N VAL A 91 -11.05 -0.60 4.30
CA VAL A 91 -12.18 -1.03 5.13
C VAL A 91 -12.21 -2.56 5.23
N ASN A 92 -12.11 -3.26 4.11
CA ASN A 92 -12.19 -4.72 4.08
C ASN A 92 -11.10 -5.40 4.94
N ILE A 93 -9.85 -4.95 4.82
CA ILE A 93 -8.77 -5.54 5.63
C ILE A 93 -8.91 -5.18 7.12
N LEU A 94 -9.36 -3.97 7.46
CA LEU A 94 -9.63 -3.58 8.84
C LEU A 94 -10.82 -4.36 9.44
N GLU A 95 -11.82 -4.72 8.64
CA GLU A 95 -12.91 -5.61 9.08
C GLU A 95 -12.40 -7.05 9.35
N CYS A 96 -11.48 -7.57 8.53
CA CYS A 96 -10.82 -8.84 8.83
C CYS A 96 -10.06 -8.78 10.17
N VAL A 97 -9.30 -7.71 10.40
CA VAL A 97 -8.58 -7.48 11.67
C VAL A 97 -9.56 -7.40 12.84
N ARG A 98 -10.63 -6.62 12.71
CA ARG A 98 -11.63 -6.43 13.77
C ARG A 98 -12.36 -7.72 14.16
N GLN A 99 -12.55 -8.62 13.21
CA GLN A 99 -13.24 -9.90 13.41
C GLN A 99 -12.28 -11.04 13.79
N SER A 100 -10.99 -10.76 13.92
CA SER A 100 -9.98 -11.77 14.27
C SER A 100 -9.57 -11.69 15.73
N ASN A 101 -9.03 -12.80 16.24
CA ASN A 101 -8.43 -12.88 17.58
C ASN A 101 -6.91 -13.12 17.52
N CYS A 102 -6.33 -13.23 16.34
CA CYS A 102 -4.91 -13.57 16.14
C CYS A 102 -4.02 -12.33 15.93
N VAL A 103 -4.57 -11.22 15.42
CA VAL A 103 -3.79 -10.03 15.06
C VAL A 103 -3.29 -9.30 16.31
N LYS A 104 -1.99 -9.06 16.33
CA LYS A 104 -1.28 -8.30 17.38
C LYS A 104 -0.85 -6.91 16.92
N SER A 105 -0.77 -6.65 15.61
CA SER A 105 -0.41 -5.34 15.05
C SER A 105 -0.87 -5.19 13.61
N PHE A 106 -1.24 -3.97 13.25
CA PHE A 106 -1.63 -3.59 11.88
C PHE A 106 -0.92 -2.31 11.45
N LEU A 107 -0.37 -2.33 10.23
CA LEU A 107 0.24 -1.16 9.61
C LEU A 107 -0.40 -0.90 8.24
N ASN A 108 -0.97 0.30 8.06
CA ASN A 108 -1.41 0.81 6.76
C ASN A 108 -0.29 1.66 6.13
N VAL A 109 0.20 1.25 4.97
CA VAL A 109 1.20 2.00 4.21
C VAL A 109 0.51 2.97 3.26
N THR A 110 0.76 4.26 3.46
CA THR A 110 0.17 5.33 2.67
C THR A 110 1.26 6.12 1.90
N THR A 111 1.09 7.39 1.68
CA THR A 111 1.99 8.23 0.88
C THR A 111 2.18 9.60 1.52
N ASP A 112 3.25 10.29 1.17
CA ASP A 112 3.48 11.71 1.48
C ASP A 112 2.44 12.64 0.81
N LYS A 113 1.77 12.18 -0.24
CA LYS A 113 0.76 12.94 -0.99
C LYS A 113 -0.61 13.03 -0.31
N VAL A 114 -0.74 12.51 0.90
CA VAL A 114 -1.99 12.60 1.69
C VAL A 114 -2.27 14.00 2.22
N TYR A 115 -1.24 14.85 2.34
CA TYR A 115 -1.37 16.18 2.91
C TYR A 115 -2.05 17.16 1.95
N LEU A 116 -2.79 18.13 2.52
CA LEU A 116 -3.11 19.37 1.81
C LEU A 116 -1.80 20.09 1.49
N ASN A 117 -1.44 20.16 0.21
CA ASN A 117 -0.20 20.82 -0.21
C ASN A 117 -0.33 22.35 -0.13
N LYS A 118 0.40 22.95 0.80
CA LYS A 118 0.41 24.39 1.07
C LYS A 118 1.56 25.14 0.38
N GLU A 119 2.37 24.45 -0.42
CA GLU A 119 3.50 25.00 -1.18
C GLU A 119 4.48 25.82 -0.31
N TRP A 120 4.67 25.44 0.94
CA TRP A 120 5.59 26.11 1.86
C TRP A 120 6.99 25.46 1.89
N ASN A 121 7.98 26.15 2.50
CA ASN A 121 9.39 25.75 2.44
C ASN A 121 9.83 24.76 3.52
N TRP A 122 8.93 24.25 4.37
CA TRP A 122 9.26 23.29 5.42
C TRP A 122 8.44 22.00 5.28
N GLY A 123 8.98 20.93 5.87
CA GLY A 123 8.36 19.61 5.81
C GLY A 123 7.03 19.55 6.57
N TYR A 124 6.13 18.68 6.08
CA TYR A 124 4.86 18.38 6.75
C TYR A 124 5.09 17.51 7.98
N ARG A 125 4.25 17.71 8.99
CA ARG A 125 4.20 16.88 10.20
C ARG A 125 3.04 15.89 10.10
N GLU A 126 3.06 14.83 10.90
CA GLU A 126 2.05 13.77 10.87
C GLU A 126 0.63 14.25 11.22
N ASN A 127 0.51 15.36 11.97
CA ASN A 127 -0.76 15.96 12.37
C ASN A 127 -1.26 17.08 11.44
N GLU A 128 -0.58 17.33 10.32
CA GLU A 128 -1.04 18.29 9.32
C GLU A 128 -2.28 17.77 8.57
N GLU A 129 -3.00 18.71 7.97
CA GLU A 129 -4.26 18.48 7.29
C GLU A 129 -4.14 17.49 6.13
N LEU A 130 -5.08 16.53 6.06
CA LEU A 130 -5.16 15.51 5.03
C LEU A 130 -6.17 15.92 3.96
N ASP A 131 -5.68 16.29 2.79
CA ASP A 131 -6.50 16.58 1.60
C ASP A 131 -5.66 16.45 0.33
N GLY A 132 -5.30 15.23 -0.04
CA GLY A 132 -4.57 14.96 -1.29
C GLY A 132 -5.35 15.45 -2.50
N TYR A 133 -4.66 16.09 -3.44
CA TYR A 133 -5.28 16.84 -4.54
C TYR A 133 -5.92 15.96 -5.62
N ASP A 134 -5.21 14.93 -6.08
CA ASP A 134 -5.69 14.04 -7.14
C ASP A 134 -6.44 12.83 -6.58
N PRO A 135 -7.20 12.05 -7.42
CA PRO A 135 -7.99 10.92 -6.90
C PRO A 135 -7.15 9.86 -6.19
N TYR A 136 -5.90 9.61 -6.60
CA TYR A 136 -5.00 8.70 -5.88
C TYR A 136 -4.63 9.27 -4.51
N SER A 137 -4.12 10.49 -4.49
CA SER A 137 -3.67 11.17 -3.26
C SER A 137 -4.81 11.31 -2.26
N ASN A 138 -5.99 11.75 -2.72
CA ASN A 138 -7.19 11.86 -1.89
C ASN A 138 -7.67 10.50 -1.39
N SER A 139 -7.65 9.45 -2.22
CA SER A 139 -8.01 8.11 -1.77
C SER A 139 -7.09 7.59 -0.65
N LYS A 140 -5.80 7.96 -0.66
CA LYS A 140 -4.87 7.62 0.41
C LYS A 140 -5.11 8.47 1.66
N SER A 141 -5.50 9.76 1.52
CA SER A 141 -5.99 10.58 2.66
C SER A 141 -7.21 9.94 3.31
N CYS A 142 -8.19 9.51 2.51
CA CYS A 142 -9.38 8.81 2.99
C CYS A 142 -9.02 7.47 3.68
N SER A 143 -8.06 6.72 3.14
CA SER A 143 -7.56 5.47 3.75
C SER A 143 -6.98 5.72 5.15
N GLU A 144 -6.26 6.83 5.36
CA GLU A 144 -5.79 7.23 6.69
C GLU A 144 -6.93 7.61 7.64
N LEU A 145 -7.90 8.40 7.16
CA LEU A 145 -9.06 8.79 7.95
C LEU A 145 -9.89 7.56 8.37
N VAL A 146 -10.08 6.59 7.48
CA VAL A 146 -10.70 5.30 7.79
C VAL A 146 -9.90 4.56 8.86
N THR A 147 -8.59 4.44 8.70
CA THR A 147 -7.70 3.76 9.66
C THR A 147 -7.77 4.43 11.04
N HIS A 148 -7.75 5.76 11.10
CA HIS A 148 -7.91 6.52 12.34
C HIS A 148 -9.29 6.32 12.99
N SER A 149 -10.35 6.27 12.19
CA SER A 149 -11.70 5.99 12.69
C SER A 149 -11.78 4.60 13.32
N TYR A 150 -11.31 3.56 12.63
CA TYR A 150 -11.27 2.20 13.15
C TYR A 150 -10.43 2.07 14.41
N LYS A 151 -9.24 2.69 14.43
CA LYS A 151 -8.36 2.72 15.61
C LYS A 151 -9.09 3.20 16.85
N ARG A 152 -9.79 4.35 16.76
CA ARG A 152 -10.48 4.96 17.90
C ARG A 152 -11.74 4.19 18.29
N SER A 153 -12.46 3.63 17.32
CA SER A 153 -13.77 3.02 17.54
C SER A 153 -13.70 1.56 17.99
N PHE A 154 -12.68 0.81 17.57
CA PHE A 154 -12.65 -0.64 17.73
C PHE A 154 -11.35 -1.19 18.32
N PHE A 155 -10.24 -0.44 18.24
CA PHE A 155 -8.92 -0.93 18.62
C PHE A 155 -8.29 -0.13 19.77
N THR A 156 -9.08 0.70 20.41
CA THR A 156 -8.70 1.46 21.62
C THR A 156 -9.74 1.21 22.69
N ASP A 157 -9.33 0.93 23.90
CA ASP A 157 -10.23 0.72 25.04
C ASP A 157 -10.80 2.03 25.58
N LYS A 158 -11.66 1.92 26.59
CA LYS A 158 -12.30 3.08 27.26
C LYS A 158 -11.30 4.03 27.97
N ASP A 159 -10.11 3.54 28.29
CA ASP A 159 -9.06 4.29 28.96
C ASP A 159 -8.06 4.89 27.96
N GLY A 160 -8.32 4.73 26.66
CA GLY A 160 -7.49 5.23 25.54
C GLY A 160 -6.26 4.37 25.23
N LEU A 161 -6.18 3.15 25.79
CA LEU A 161 -5.08 2.23 25.54
C LEU A 161 -5.35 1.36 24.29
N PRO A 162 -4.33 1.03 23.50
CA PRO A 162 -4.52 0.21 22.32
C PRO A 162 -4.84 -1.24 22.70
N ILE A 163 -5.98 -1.76 22.21
CA ILE A 163 -6.31 -3.18 22.24
C ILE A 163 -5.45 -3.92 21.21
N ILE A 164 -5.36 -3.36 19.99
CA ILE A 164 -4.44 -3.76 18.93
C ILE A 164 -3.74 -2.48 18.43
N PRO A 165 -2.41 -2.43 18.41
CA PRO A 165 -1.67 -1.31 17.81
C PRO A 165 -1.99 -1.17 16.32
N ILE A 166 -2.64 -0.06 15.97
CA ILE A 166 -2.97 0.32 14.60
C ILE A 166 -2.17 1.56 14.25
N SER A 167 -1.40 1.49 13.16
CA SER A 167 -0.54 2.58 12.71
C SER A 167 -0.68 2.84 11.21
N THR A 168 -0.37 4.06 10.79
CA THR A 168 -0.14 4.43 9.39
C THR A 168 1.33 4.79 9.20
N ALA A 169 1.87 4.50 8.01
CA ALA A 169 3.21 4.93 7.63
C ALA A 169 3.15 5.63 6.27
N ARG A 170 3.61 6.87 6.23
CA ARG A 170 3.69 7.70 5.02
C ARG A 170 5.08 7.62 4.43
N ALA A 171 5.16 7.42 3.12
CA ALA A 171 6.43 7.39 2.41
C ALA A 171 6.32 8.21 1.12
N GLY A 172 7.43 8.81 0.72
CA GLY A 172 7.59 9.42 -0.60
C GLY A 172 7.70 8.36 -1.70
N ASN A 173 8.28 8.74 -2.83
CA ASN A 173 8.47 7.82 -3.94
C ASN A 173 9.44 6.70 -3.54
N VAL A 174 8.96 5.46 -3.61
CA VAL A 174 9.79 4.29 -3.32
C VAL A 174 10.58 3.92 -4.57
N ILE A 175 11.89 3.80 -4.41
CA ILE A 175 12.83 3.37 -5.46
C ILE A 175 13.43 2.03 -5.05
N GLY A 176 13.45 1.07 -5.98
CA GLY A 176 14.03 -0.24 -5.71
C GLY A 176 14.30 -1.02 -7.00
N GLY A 177 15.21 -1.98 -6.92
CA GLY A 177 15.46 -2.91 -8.02
C GLY A 177 14.21 -3.73 -8.34
N GLY A 178 14.01 -4.04 -9.63
CA GLY A 178 12.87 -4.85 -10.09
C GLY A 178 11.54 -4.10 -10.17
N ASP A 179 11.54 -2.77 -10.16
CA ASP A 179 10.38 -1.96 -10.53
C ASP A 179 10.36 -1.80 -12.06
N PHE A 180 9.37 -2.43 -12.71
CA PHE A 180 9.16 -2.38 -14.15
C PHE A 180 7.92 -1.57 -14.54
N ALA A 181 7.30 -0.87 -13.59
CA ALA A 181 6.11 -0.06 -13.86
C ALA A 181 6.41 1.08 -14.84
N THR A 182 5.42 1.44 -15.64
CA THR A 182 5.46 2.62 -16.51
C THR A 182 5.08 3.88 -15.75
N ASP A 183 5.34 5.04 -16.33
CA ASP A 183 5.04 6.36 -15.75
C ASP A 183 5.78 6.67 -14.42
N ARG A 184 6.91 5.99 -14.20
CA ARG A 184 7.82 6.25 -13.07
C ARG A 184 9.19 6.69 -13.58
N ILE A 185 9.71 7.76 -13.01
CA ILE A 185 10.93 8.42 -13.52
C ILE A 185 12.13 7.46 -13.58
N ILE A 186 12.40 6.66 -12.57
CA ILE A 186 13.56 5.78 -12.55
C ILE A 186 13.43 4.61 -13.53
N PRO A 187 12.33 3.81 -13.54
CA PRO A 187 12.14 2.76 -14.54
C PRO A 187 12.11 3.28 -15.98
N ASP A 188 11.47 4.43 -16.21
CA ASP A 188 11.39 5.05 -17.55
C ASP A 188 12.79 5.52 -18.02
N SER A 189 13.58 6.14 -17.13
CA SER A 189 14.95 6.56 -17.44
C SER A 189 15.87 5.37 -17.77
N ILE A 190 15.77 4.28 -17.00
CA ILE A 190 16.57 3.06 -17.25
C ILE A 190 16.18 2.45 -18.60
N ARG A 191 14.87 2.40 -18.93
CA ARG A 191 14.41 1.90 -20.24
C ARG A 191 14.91 2.76 -21.40
N ALA A 192 14.83 4.08 -21.29
CA ALA A 192 15.35 5.01 -22.29
C ALA A 192 16.87 4.84 -22.48
N ALA A 193 17.64 4.83 -21.40
CA ALA A 193 19.08 4.62 -21.44
C ALA A 193 19.47 3.28 -22.08
N ALA A 194 18.77 2.18 -21.76
CA ALA A 194 19.01 0.86 -22.35
C ALA A 194 18.73 0.81 -23.87
N LYS A 195 17.87 1.68 -24.36
CA LYS A 195 17.56 1.80 -25.79
C LYS A 195 18.35 2.90 -26.52
N HIS A 196 19.22 3.61 -25.80
CA HIS A 196 19.92 4.81 -26.29
C HIS A 196 18.96 5.91 -26.76
N GLU A 197 17.81 6.05 -26.09
CA GLU A 197 16.81 7.10 -26.33
C GLU A 197 16.96 8.22 -25.30
N ASP A 198 16.43 9.41 -25.61
CA ASP A 198 16.43 10.56 -24.68
C ASP A 198 15.55 10.28 -23.46
N ILE A 199 16.05 10.70 -22.28
CA ILE A 199 15.27 10.62 -21.04
C ILE A 199 14.30 11.79 -20.99
N VAL A 200 13.00 11.51 -21.01
CA VAL A 200 11.94 12.52 -20.96
C VAL A 200 11.57 12.80 -19.50
N VAL A 201 11.92 13.99 -19.01
CA VAL A 201 11.48 14.52 -17.71
C VAL A 201 10.25 15.38 -17.92
N ARG A 202 9.08 14.92 -17.45
CA ARG A 202 7.79 15.56 -17.73
C ARG A 202 7.52 16.79 -16.88
N ASN A 203 8.07 16.84 -15.67
CA ASN A 203 7.95 17.97 -14.75
C ASN A 203 9.31 18.26 -14.09
N PRO A 204 10.20 19.00 -14.77
CA PRO A 204 11.58 19.20 -14.29
C PRO A 204 11.69 20.18 -13.11
N TYR A 205 10.60 20.87 -12.77
CA TYR A 205 10.59 21.91 -11.73
C TYR A 205 9.72 21.55 -10.51
N SER A 206 9.26 20.30 -10.41
CA SER A 206 8.47 19.83 -9.24
C SER A 206 9.36 19.33 -8.12
#